data_998e09a99e8a5f1cd774c8fc86293c4a
#
_entry.id   998e09a99e8a5f1cd774c8fc86293c4a
#
_cell.length_a   1.000
_cell.length_b   1.000
_cell.length_c   1.000
_cell.angle_alpha   90.00
_cell.angle_beta   90.00
_cell.angle_gamma   90.00
#
_symmetry.space_group_name_H-M   'P 1'
#
loop_
_entity.id
_entity.type
_entity.pdbx_description
1 polymer ?
#
loop_
_entity_poly.entity_id
_entity_poly.type
_entity_poly.pdbx_seq_one_letter_code
_entity_poly.pdbx_strand_id
1 'polypeptide(L)'
;MQMNYTKWLDSSFLEKKEKEIIFELSEKEKNECFSGYLEFGTGGMRGIMGLGTNRMNKYIIRKATQGLSNYLIKTCGETGKNKGVVISFDCRNNSSDFALETALVLCANGIKTYLLSSLRSTPELSFAVRELKCQAGVMITASHNPKEYNGYKVYWKDGGQLVEPEASGIVSEVNNVDEFLDVKIISKEEAISSGLLNILNDELDEKYLSYVKNESVLNISKKDFKLVYSPLHGTGGRPVKKLLNDLGYSVFVPKAQEFPDGNFPTCSYANPEEKNVFDLSIKLADEVGAEVCIANDPDADRTGMMVKYKGEWIYLNGNQIGILLLDYILKNSKNIPKNSAIASTIVSTPMLDFIAEDNNLKIFRTLTGFKYIGEKIREFEEGKYNNSFLFGMEESIGYLKGTYVRDKDGILGAMLLTEMSCYYKGIGLSLIHI
;
A
#
# COMPACT_ATOMS: atom_id res chain seq x y z
N MET A 1 -21.65 -24.84 -0.12
CA MET A 1 -20.50 -25.56 0.45
C MET A 1 -20.23 -26.89 -0.26
N GLN A 2 -21.11 -27.88 -0.19
CA GLN A 2 -20.88 -29.24 -0.74
C GLN A 2 -20.44 -29.22 -2.22
N MET A 3 -21.09 -28.44 -3.06
CA MET A 3 -20.79 -28.36 -4.49
C MET A 3 -19.37 -27.85 -4.75
N ASN A 4 -18.91 -26.80 -4.08
CA ASN A 4 -17.54 -26.26 -4.24
C ASN A 4 -16.48 -27.24 -3.71
N TYR A 5 -16.74 -27.87 -2.56
CA TYR A 5 -15.85 -28.88 -1.98
C TYR A 5 -15.64 -30.06 -2.91
N THR A 6 -16.75 -30.66 -3.41
CA THR A 6 -16.69 -31.78 -4.35
C THR A 6 -15.99 -31.41 -5.65
N LYS A 7 -16.32 -30.25 -6.22
CA LYS A 7 -15.64 -29.71 -7.42
C LYS A 7 -14.11 -29.65 -7.24
N TRP A 8 -13.64 -29.21 -6.08
CA TRP A 8 -12.21 -29.13 -5.82
C TRP A 8 -11.57 -30.51 -5.67
N LEU A 9 -12.16 -31.42 -4.91
CA LEU A 9 -11.61 -32.77 -4.75
C LEU A 9 -11.55 -33.55 -6.09
N ASP A 10 -12.56 -33.38 -6.94
CA ASP A 10 -12.64 -34.07 -8.23
C ASP A 10 -11.77 -33.41 -9.31
N SER A 11 -11.30 -32.18 -9.07
CA SER A 11 -10.50 -31.44 -10.05
C SER A 11 -9.17 -32.15 -10.33
N SER A 12 -8.82 -32.28 -11.61
CA SER A 12 -7.50 -32.76 -12.05
C SER A 12 -6.40 -31.70 -11.91
N PHE A 13 -6.74 -30.45 -11.63
CA PHE A 13 -5.79 -29.34 -11.48
C PHE A 13 -5.15 -29.27 -10.10
N LEU A 14 -5.73 -29.92 -9.07
CA LEU A 14 -5.13 -30.01 -7.76
C LEU A 14 -4.10 -31.12 -7.67
N GLU A 15 -3.00 -30.83 -7.01
CA GLU A 15 -1.98 -31.81 -6.68
C GLU A 15 -2.53 -32.81 -5.63
N LYS A 16 -1.96 -34.03 -5.64
CA LYS A 16 -2.38 -35.08 -4.70
C LYS A 16 -2.33 -34.60 -3.24
N LYS A 17 -1.24 -33.91 -2.85
CA LYS A 17 -1.07 -33.35 -1.51
C LYS A 17 -2.15 -32.33 -1.16
N GLU A 18 -2.54 -31.46 -2.10
CA GLU A 18 -3.61 -30.48 -1.87
C GLU A 18 -4.95 -31.15 -1.64
N LYS A 19 -5.26 -32.23 -2.40
CA LYS A 19 -6.46 -33.03 -2.16
C LYS A 19 -6.46 -33.74 -0.82
N GLU A 20 -5.32 -34.25 -0.37
CA GLU A 20 -5.16 -34.86 0.95
C GLU A 20 -5.46 -33.83 2.05
N ILE A 21 -4.90 -32.61 1.98
CA ILE A 21 -5.18 -31.51 2.92
C ILE A 21 -6.68 -31.18 2.96
N ILE A 22 -7.33 -31.05 1.79
CA ILE A 22 -8.76 -30.73 1.71
C ILE A 22 -9.62 -31.87 2.28
N PHE A 23 -9.23 -33.11 2.05
CA PHE A 23 -9.96 -34.27 2.55
C PHE A 23 -9.93 -34.38 4.08
N GLU A 24 -8.82 -34.04 4.69
CA GLU A 24 -8.59 -34.06 6.15
C GLU A 24 -9.28 -32.93 6.91
N LEU A 25 -9.82 -31.91 6.24
CA LEU A 25 -10.51 -30.81 6.90
C LEU A 25 -11.72 -31.32 7.69
N SER A 26 -11.91 -30.81 8.90
CA SER A 26 -13.13 -30.99 9.68
C SER A 26 -14.34 -30.37 8.98
N GLU A 27 -15.55 -30.77 9.32
CA GLU A 27 -16.78 -30.20 8.72
C GLU A 27 -16.88 -28.66 8.96
N LYS A 28 -16.37 -28.17 10.08
CA LYS A 28 -16.29 -26.73 10.36
C LYS A 28 -15.35 -26.04 9.38
N GLU A 29 -14.14 -26.56 9.21
CA GLU A 29 -13.14 -26.01 8.28
C GLU A 29 -13.60 -26.12 6.83
N LYS A 30 -14.22 -27.22 6.41
CA LYS A 30 -14.84 -27.35 5.07
C LYS A 30 -15.87 -26.25 4.84
N ASN A 31 -16.70 -25.97 5.84
CA ASN A 31 -17.68 -24.91 5.72
C ASN A 31 -17.00 -23.53 5.60
N GLU A 32 -16.00 -23.23 6.41
CA GLU A 32 -15.25 -21.97 6.34
C GLU A 32 -14.51 -21.79 4.99
N CYS A 33 -13.95 -22.89 4.44
CA CYS A 33 -13.17 -22.86 3.20
C CYS A 33 -14.01 -22.84 1.93
N PHE A 34 -15.25 -23.43 1.96
CA PHE A 34 -16.04 -23.70 0.74
C PHE A 34 -17.47 -23.15 0.78
N SER A 35 -17.90 -22.43 1.82
CA SER A 35 -19.28 -21.88 1.92
C SER A 35 -19.59 -20.78 0.92
N GLY A 36 -18.63 -20.30 0.18
CA GLY A 36 -18.76 -19.28 -0.86
C GLY A 36 -17.45 -19.08 -1.56
N TYR A 37 -17.36 -18.03 -2.35
CA TYR A 37 -16.09 -17.53 -2.91
C TYR A 37 -15.60 -16.34 -2.09
N LEU A 38 -14.28 -16.22 -1.98
CA LEU A 38 -13.66 -15.02 -1.44
C LEU A 38 -14.09 -13.81 -2.27
N GLU A 39 -14.72 -12.84 -1.63
CA GLU A 39 -15.29 -11.69 -2.30
C GLU A 39 -14.18 -10.84 -2.93
N PHE A 40 -14.33 -10.55 -4.22
CA PHE A 40 -13.57 -9.52 -4.88
C PHE A 40 -14.35 -8.20 -4.77
N GLY A 41 -13.98 -7.38 -3.79
CA GLY A 41 -14.61 -6.07 -3.56
C GLY A 41 -14.10 -5.00 -4.54
N THR A 42 -14.58 -3.77 -4.38
CA THR A 42 -14.28 -2.63 -5.27
C THR A 42 -12.80 -2.20 -5.32
N GLY A 43 -11.92 -2.78 -4.53
CA GLY A 43 -10.48 -2.47 -4.55
C GLY A 43 -9.60 -3.70 -4.66
N GLY A 44 -10.20 -4.89 -4.74
CA GLY A 44 -9.49 -6.15 -4.73
C GLY A 44 -10.09 -7.13 -3.73
N MET A 45 -9.31 -8.12 -3.31
CA MET A 45 -9.73 -9.13 -2.33
C MET A 45 -8.71 -9.27 -1.21
N ARG A 46 -9.18 -9.75 -0.04
CA ARG A 46 -8.35 -10.02 1.14
C ARG A 46 -8.95 -11.17 1.92
N GLY A 47 -8.13 -12.12 2.35
CA GLY A 47 -8.61 -13.28 3.10
C GLY A 47 -7.50 -14.08 3.76
N ILE A 48 -7.89 -15.05 4.56
CA ILE A 48 -6.99 -16.03 5.18
C ILE A 48 -6.41 -16.93 4.08
N MET A 49 -5.12 -17.18 4.13
CA MET A 49 -4.43 -18.10 3.23
C MET A 49 -4.84 -19.56 3.51
N GLY A 50 -4.98 -20.36 2.46
CA GLY A 50 -5.33 -21.77 2.54
C GLY A 50 -6.05 -22.26 1.30
N LEU A 51 -6.35 -23.56 1.27
CA LEU A 51 -7.09 -24.18 0.16
C LEU A 51 -8.61 -23.96 0.32
N GLY A 52 -9.29 -23.77 -0.80
CA GLY A 52 -10.73 -23.56 -0.85
C GLY A 52 -11.14 -22.27 -1.57
N THR A 53 -12.41 -22.21 -1.93
CA THR A 53 -12.97 -21.06 -2.69
C THR A 53 -13.04 -19.78 -1.86
N ASN A 54 -13.13 -19.89 -0.53
CA ASN A 54 -13.18 -18.76 0.40
C ASN A 54 -11.84 -18.52 1.12
N ARG A 55 -10.73 -18.78 0.45
CA ARG A 55 -9.36 -18.64 0.96
C ARG A 55 -8.45 -18.01 -0.09
N MET A 56 -7.40 -17.31 0.37
CA MET A 56 -6.34 -16.84 -0.52
C MET A 56 -5.42 -18.01 -0.89
N ASN A 57 -5.35 -18.34 -2.17
CA ASN A 57 -4.49 -19.36 -2.74
C ASN A 57 -4.24 -19.11 -4.23
N LYS A 58 -3.33 -19.89 -4.82
CA LYS A 58 -2.96 -19.74 -6.25
C LYS A 58 -4.16 -19.80 -7.21
N TYR A 59 -5.16 -20.62 -6.93
CA TYR A 59 -6.33 -20.80 -7.81
C TYR A 59 -7.23 -19.55 -7.80
N ILE A 60 -7.45 -18.97 -6.62
CA ILE A 60 -8.26 -17.76 -6.45
C ILE A 60 -7.52 -16.53 -6.98
N ILE A 61 -6.19 -16.44 -6.82
CA ILE A 61 -5.35 -15.42 -7.45
C ILE A 61 -5.44 -15.51 -8.99
N ARG A 62 -5.31 -16.70 -9.55
CA ARG A 62 -5.42 -16.95 -10.99
C ARG A 62 -6.80 -16.55 -11.53
N LYS A 63 -7.87 -16.95 -10.83
CA LYS A 63 -9.26 -16.55 -11.14
C LYS A 63 -9.42 -15.02 -11.18
N ALA A 64 -8.97 -14.34 -10.15
CA ALA A 64 -9.03 -12.87 -10.07
C ALA A 64 -8.24 -12.22 -11.21
N THR A 65 -7.05 -12.74 -11.51
CA THR A 65 -6.19 -12.23 -12.57
C THR A 65 -6.77 -12.50 -13.97
N GLN A 66 -7.44 -13.66 -14.17
CA GLN A 66 -8.14 -13.94 -15.43
C GLN A 66 -9.29 -12.94 -15.65
N GLY A 67 -10.07 -12.64 -14.60
CA GLY A 67 -11.13 -11.63 -14.67
C GLY A 67 -10.60 -10.23 -14.98
N LEU A 68 -9.48 -9.83 -14.34
CA LEU A 68 -8.78 -8.58 -14.66
C LEU A 68 -8.32 -8.57 -16.12
N SER A 69 -7.76 -9.67 -16.61
CA SER A 69 -7.30 -9.83 -18.01
C SER A 69 -8.46 -9.67 -18.97
N ASN A 70 -9.59 -10.34 -18.73
CA ASN A 70 -10.78 -10.27 -19.56
C ASN A 70 -11.31 -8.84 -19.65
N TYR A 71 -11.43 -8.13 -18.50
CA TYR A 71 -11.87 -6.75 -18.46
C TYR A 71 -10.92 -5.83 -19.23
N LEU A 72 -9.60 -5.96 -19.01
CA LEU A 72 -8.59 -5.14 -19.69
C LEU A 72 -8.65 -5.33 -21.21
N ILE A 73 -8.73 -6.58 -21.68
CA ILE A 73 -8.80 -6.89 -23.11
C ILE A 73 -10.11 -6.33 -23.71
N LYS A 74 -11.24 -6.53 -23.03
CA LYS A 74 -12.55 -6.07 -23.47
C LYS A 74 -12.64 -4.54 -23.59
N THR A 75 -12.05 -3.82 -22.66
CA THR A 75 -12.20 -2.35 -22.57
C THR A 75 -11.08 -1.57 -23.23
N CYS A 76 -9.85 -2.11 -23.24
CA CYS A 76 -8.66 -1.41 -23.71
C CYS A 76 -7.99 -2.07 -24.94
N GLY A 77 -8.40 -3.29 -25.32
CA GLY A 77 -7.90 -4.00 -26.49
C GLY A 77 -6.38 -4.15 -26.52
N GLU A 78 -5.78 -4.15 -27.71
CA GLU A 78 -4.33 -4.30 -27.90
C GLU A 78 -3.54 -3.13 -27.26
N THR A 79 -4.11 -1.93 -27.20
CA THR A 79 -3.46 -0.80 -26.53
C THR A 79 -3.24 -1.07 -25.05
N GLY A 80 -4.25 -1.63 -24.36
CA GLY A 80 -4.13 -1.99 -22.95
C GLY A 80 -3.15 -3.15 -22.73
N LYS A 81 -3.17 -4.16 -23.59
CA LYS A 81 -2.23 -5.29 -23.54
C LYS A 81 -0.77 -4.82 -23.68
N ASN A 82 -0.51 -3.92 -24.61
CA ASN A 82 0.83 -3.38 -24.87
C ASN A 82 1.31 -2.43 -23.76
N LYS A 83 0.43 -1.62 -23.15
CA LYS A 83 0.76 -0.83 -21.97
C LYS A 83 1.12 -1.73 -20.79
N GLY A 84 0.42 -2.85 -20.66
CA GLY A 84 0.73 -3.89 -19.70
C GLY A 84 0.29 -3.60 -18.27
N VAL A 85 0.71 -4.48 -17.38
CA VAL A 85 0.41 -4.46 -15.95
C VAL A 85 1.70 -4.59 -15.16
N VAL A 86 1.88 -3.74 -14.14
CA VAL A 86 3.01 -3.86 -13.19
C VAL A 86 2.54 -4.53 -11.90
N ILE A 87 3.37 -5.40 -11.33
CA ILE A 87 3.06 -6.20 -10.15
C ILE A 87 4.11 -5.96 -9.08
N SER A 88 3.64 -5.65 -7.88
CA SER A 88 4.44 -5.55 -6.66
C SER A 88 3.86 -6.46 -5.57
N PHE A 89 4.65 -6.71 -4.54
CA PHE A 89 4.25 -7.55 -3.42
C PHE A 89 4.97 -7.12 -2.13
N ASP A 90 4.35 -7.39 -0.99
CA ASP A 90 4.91 -7.13 0.34
C ASP A 90 5.71 -8.32 0.90
N CYS A 91 6.07 -8.24 2.18
CA CYS A 91 6.86 -9.26 2.89
C CYS A 91 6.08 -10.50 3.32
N ARG A 92 4.75 -10.55 3.13
CA ARG A 92 3.89 -11.62 3.63
C ARG A 92 4.24 -12.97 3.01
N ASN A 93 3.98 -14.02 3.76
CA ASN A 93 4.10 -15.39 3.25
C ASN A 93 3.28 -15.54 1.95
N ASN A 94 3.83 -16.23 0.97
CA ASN A 94 3.27 -16.45 -0.37
C ASN A 94 3.09 -15.19 -1.24
N SER A 95 3.45 -13.98 -0.81
CA SER A 95 3.25 -12.77 -1.63
C SER A 95 4.04 -12.83 -2.93
N SER A 96 5.30 -13.29 -2.92
CA SER A 96 6.11 -13.47 -4.12
C SER A 96 5.55 -14.52 -5.08
N ASP A 97 5.03 -15.63 -4.53
CA ASP A 97 4.45 -16.70 -5.34
C ASP A 97 3.14 -16.25 -6.00
N PHE A 98 2.27 -15.56 -5.23
CA PHE A 98 1.04 -15.00 -5.78
C PHE A 98 1.30 -13.90 -6.83
N ALA A 99 2.35 -13.11 -6.66
CA ALA A 99 2.79 -12.15 -7.67
C ALA A 99 3.25 -12.83 -8.97
N LEU A 100 4.00 -13.93 -8.85
CA LEU A 100 4.39 -14.73 -10.01
C LEU A 100 3.17 -15.36 -10.69
N GLU A 101 2.26 -15.98 -9.95
CA GLU A 101 1.02 -16.55 -10.48
C GLU A 101 0.20 -15.50 -11.26
N THR A 102 0.09 -14.28 -10.70
CA THR A 102 -0.52 -13.13 -11.38
C THR A 102 0.19 -12.83 -12.70
N ALA A 103 1.52 -12.78 -12.71
CA ALA A 103 2.28 -12.50 -13.91
C ALA A 103 2.07 -13.55 -15.01
N LEU A 104 2.06 -14.83 -14.64
CA LEU A 104 1.91 -15.94 -15.60
C LEU A 104 0.53 -15.97 -16.26
N VAL A 105 -0.53 -15.64 -15.52
CA VAL A 105 -1.89 -15.51 -16.09
C VAL A 105 -1.99 -14.32 -17.04
N LEU A 106 -1.45 -13.15 -16.67
CA LEU A 106 -1.43 -11.98 -17.55
C LEU A 106 -0.69 -12.27 -18.85
N CYS A 107 0.50 -12.86 -18.76
CA CYS A 107 1.29 -13.25 -19.94
C CYS A 107 0.56 -14.26 -20.83
N ALA A 108 -0.13 -15.26 -20.24
CA ALA A 108 -0.94 -16.22 -20.99
C ALA A 108 -2.09 -15.58 -21.78
N ASN A 109 -2.55 -14.41 -21.34
CA ASN A 109 -3.55 -13.60 -22.05
C ASN A 109 -2.92 -12.59 -23.03
N GLY A 110 -1.61 -12.65 -23.26
CA GLY A 110 -0.87 -11.77 -24.16
C GLY A 110 -0.71 -10.35 -23.63
N ILE A 111 -0.80 -10.16 -22.31
CA ILE A 111 -0.63 -8.85 -21.66
C ILE A 111 0.82 -8.68 -21.24
N LYS A 112 1.45 -7.59 -21.68
CA LYS A 112 2.80 -7.23 -21.24
C LYS A 112 2.82 -7.05 -19.73
N THR A 113 3.76 -7.67 -19.05
CA THR A 113 3.78 -7.72 -17.59
C THR A 113 5.15 -7.30 -17.07
N TYR A 114 5.13 -6.44 -16.05
CA TYR A 114 6.30 -6.03 -15.32
C TYR A 114 6.19 -6.56 -13.89
N LEU A 115 7.13 -7.38 -13.46
CA LEU A 115 7.18 -7.94 -12.12
C LEU A 115 8.38 -7.34 -11.37
N LEU A 116 8.15 -6.71 -10.23
CA LEU A 116 9.24 -6.26 -9.38
C LEU A 116 9.97 -7.48 -8.79
N SER A 117 11.30 -7.50 -8.90
CA SER A 117 12.14 -8.67 -8.56
C SER A 117 12.19 -8.97 -7.06
N SER A 118 11.84 -7.99 -6.22
CA SER A 118 11.75 -8.13 -4.78
C SER A 118 10.62 -7.26 -4.23
N LEU A 119 10.27 -7.45 -2.97
CA LEU A 119 9.19 -6.71 -2.31
C LEU A 119 9.37 -5.18 -2.44
N ARG A 120 8.26 -4.48 -2.70
CA ARG A 120 8.18 -3.00 -2.72
C ARG A 120 6.89 -2.55 -2.04
N SER A 121 6.86 -1.29 -1.67
CA SER A 121 5.73 -0.66 -1.01
C SER A 121 4.53 -0.43 -1.95
N THR A 122 3.35 -0.30 -1.35
CA THR A 122 2.13 0.06 -2.09
C THR A 122 2.25 1.41 -2.83
N PRO A 123 2.77 2.50 -2.21
CA PRO A 123 2.96 3.75 -2.96
C PRO A 123 3.97 3.63 -4.12
N GLU A 124 4.98 2.78 -3.98
CA GLU A 124 5.92 2.54 -5.08
C GLU A 124 5.29 1.81 -6.26
N LEU A 125 4.32 0.89 -6.01
CA LEU A 125 3.50 0.34 -7.09
C LEU A 125 2.68 1.43 -7.79
N SER A 126 2.01 2.30 -7.04
CA SER A 126 1.25 3.43 -7.61
C SER A 126 2.14 4.30 -8.50
N PHE A 127 3.35 4.60 -8.03
CA PHE A 127 4.38 5.29 -8.82
C PHE A 127 4.76 4.52 -10.08
N ALA A 128 5.04 3.21 -9.97
CA ALA A 128 5.44 2.37 -11.10
C ALA A 128 4.37 2.30 -12.20
N VAL A 129 3.07 2.21 -11.85
CA VAL A 129 1.97 2.27 -12.82
C VAL A 129 2.04 3.54 -13.66
N ARG A 130 2.27 4.69 -13.02
CA ARG A 130 2.31 6.01 -13.66
C ARG A 130 3.60 6.19 -14.46
N GLU A 131 4.74 5.85 -13.89
CA GLU A 131 6.05 6.03 -14.50
C GLU A 131 6.24 5.17 -15.76
N LEU A 132 5.83 3.90 -15.69
CA LEU A 132 5.87 2.97 -16.82
C LEU A 132 4.69 3.16 -17.77
N LYS A 133 3.71 4.02 -17.43
CA LYS A 133 2.47 4.25 -18.18
C LYS A 133 1.69 2.95 -18.41
N CYS A 134 1.69 2.07 -17.42
CA CYS A 134 0.95 0.82 -17.44
C CYS A 134 -0.57 1.05 -17.50
N GLN A 135 -1.30 0.08 -18.02
CA GLN A 135 -2.77 0.11 -18.01
C GLN A 135 -3.33 -0.17 -16.63
N ALA A 136 -2.65 -1.01 -15.85
CA ALA A 136 -3.05 -1.37 -14.51
C ALA A 136 -1.82 -1.75 -13.65
N GLY A 137 -2.05 -1.89 -12.35
CA GLY A 137 -1.11 -2.44 -11.38
C GLY A 137 -1.76 -3.44 -10.45
N VAL A 138 -0.98 -4.35 -9.91
CA VAL A 138 -1.44 -5.30 -8.89
C VAL A 138 -0.48 -5.28 -7.70
N MET A 139 -1.04 -5.11 -6.49
CA MET A 139 -0.29 -5.22 -5.24
C MET A 139 -0.75 -6.45 -4.47
N ILE A 140 0.17 -7.36 -4.21
CA ILE A 140 -0.07 -8.54 -3.37
C ILE A 140 0.28 -8.18 -1.93
N THR A 141 -0.74 -7.90 -1.14
CA THR A 141 -0.64 -7.48 0.27
C THR A 141 -1.97 -7.59 0.99
N ALA A 142 -1.92 -7.82 2.29
CA ALA A 142 -3.04 -7.61 3.19
C ALA A 142 -2.81 -6.45 4.16
N SER A 143 -1.90 -5.51 3.83
CA SER A 143 -1.55 -4.34 4.66
C SER A 143 -1.20 -4.77 6.10
N HIS A 144 -1.90 -4.28 7.10
CA HIS A 144 -1.67 -4.56 8.52
C HIS A 144 -2.41 -5.78 9.08
N ASN A 145 -3.14 -6.56 8.27
CA ASN A 145 -3.85 -7.75 8.78
C ASN A 145 -2.89 -8.77 9.41
N PRO A 146 -3.38 -9.70 10.26
CA PRO A 146 -2.58 -10.80 10.82
C PRO A 146 -1.81 -11.60 9.75
N LYS A 147 -0.78 -12.33 10.18
CA LYS A 147 0.14 -13.07 9.29
C LYS A 147 -0.53 -14.15 8.44
N GLU A 148 -1.69 -14.64 8.88
CA GLU A 148 -2.49 -15.65 8.17
C GLU A 148 -3.18 -15.10 6.93
N TYR A 149 -3.25 -13.76 6.78
CA TYR A 149 -3.92 -13.09 5.67
C TYR A 149 -2.96 -12.75 4.53
N ASN A 150 -3.50 -12.78 3.33
CA ASN A 150 -2.92 -12.10 2.17
C ASN A 150 -4.03 -11.43 1.36
N GLY A 151 -3.66 -10.69 0.31
CA GLY A 151 -4.64 -9.96 -0.50
C GLY A 151 -4.11 -9.63 -1.89
N TYR A 152 -5.01 -9.09 -2.71
CA TYR A 152 -4.80 -8.74 -4.10
C TYR A 152 -5.50 -7.41 -4.36
N LYS A 153 -4.74 -6.30 -4.41
CA LYS A 153 -5.27 -4.96 -4.69
C LYS A 153 -5.01 -4.62 -6.17
N VAL A 154 -5.98 -4.01 -6.83
CA VAL A 154 -5.84 -3.59 -8.23
C VAL A 154 -5.83 -2.07 -8.32
N TYR A 155 -4.92 -1.56 -9.14
CA TYR A 155 -4.70 -0.15 -9.46
C TYR A 155 -4.95 0.06 -10.95
N TRP A 156 -5.50 1.22 -11.33
CA TRP A 156 -5.73 1.53 -12.75
C TRP A 156 -4.64 2.46 -13.31
N LYS A 157 -4.78 2.82 -14.58
CA LYS A 157 -3.77 3.58 -15.37
C LYS A 157 -3.30 4.90 -14.76
N ASP A 158 -4.07 5.49 -13.88
CA ASP A 158 -3.71 6.72 -13.15
C ASP A 158 -2.86 6.47 -11.91
N GLY A 159 -2.64 5.20 -11.52
CA GLY A 159 -1.95 4.78 -10.32
C GLY A 159 -2.82 4.76 -9.07
N GLY A 160 -4.12 5.05 -9.17
CA GLY A 160 -5.10 4.93 -8.09
C GLY A 160 -5.68 3.53 -7.97
N GLN A 161 -6.04 3.13 -6.76
CA GLN A 161 -6.82 1.91 -6.55
C GLN A 161 -8.19 2.04 -7.23
N LEU A 162 -8.74 0.93 -7.71
CA LEU A 162 -9.98 0.92 -8.49
C LEU A 162 -11.13 1.72 -7.86
N VAL A 163 -11.76 2.52 -8.69
CA VAL A 163 -13.06 3.18 -8.45
C VAL A 163 -14.01 2.83 -9.59
N GLU A 164 -15.26 3.28 -9.52
CA GLU A 164 -16.22 3.05 -10.60
C GLU A 164 -15.84 3.84 -11.87
N PRO A 165 -16.11 3.32 -13.08
CA PRO A 165 -16.82 2.06 -13.39
C PRO A 165 -15.91 0.82 -13.46
N GLU A 166 -14.60 0.97 -13.39
CA GLU A 166 -13.63 -0.13 -13.54
C GLU A 166 -13.81 -1.19 -12.44
N ALA A 167 -14.12 -0.76 -11.20
CA ALA A 167 -14.30 -1.65 -10.07
C ALA A 167 -15.40 -2.69 -10.31
N SER A 168 -16.62 -2.24 -10.61
CA SER A 168 -17.75 -3.14 -10.88
C SER A 168 -17.55 -3.97 -12.15
N GLY A 169 -16.89 -3.40 -13.17
CA GLY A 169 -16.56 -4.11 -14.40
C GLY A 169 -15.64 -5.30 -14.16
N ILE A 170 -14.56 -5.11 -13.39
CA ILE A 170 -13.61 -6.19 -13.06
C ILE A 170 -14.27 -7.23 -12.15
N VAL A 171 -15.03 -6.80 -11.12
CA VAL A 171 -15.80 -7.71 -10.26
C VAL A 171 -16.70 -8.62 -11.08
N SER A 172 -17.43 -8.07 -12.07
CA SER A 172 -18.30 -8.84 -12.96
C SER A 172 -17.52 -9.89 -13.75
N GLU A 173 -16.37 -9.52 -14.34
CA GLU A 173 -15.55 -10.49 -15.09
C GLU A 173 -14.97 -11.57 -14.18
N VAL A 174 -14.49 -11.21 -12.97
CA VAL A 174 -13.97 -12.19 -11.99
C VAL A 174 -15.04 -13.21 -11.57
N ASN A 175 -16.28 -12.75 -11.34
CA ASN A 175 -17.37 -13.62 -10.93
C ASN A 175 -17.77 -14.62 -12.04
N ASN A 176 -17.54 -14.29 -13.30
CA ASN A 176 -17.85 -15.15 -14.46
C ASN A 176 -16.75 -16.17 -14.76
N VAL A 177 -15.56 -16.10 -14.14
CA VAL A 177 -14.45 -17.04 -14.37
C VAL A 177 -14.63 -18.29 -13.51
N ASP A 178 -14.50 -19.47 -14.12
CA ASP A 178 -14.27 -20.72 -13.41
C ASP A 178 -12.76 -20.86 -13.10
N GLU A 179 -12.40 -21.12 -11.84
CA GLU A 179 -11.01 -21.13 -11.36
C GLU A 179 -10.15 -22.26 -11.95
N PHE A 180 -10.76 -23.25 -12.60
CA PHE A 180 -10.07 -24.38 -13.21
C PHE A 180 -10.16 -24.40 -14.74
N LEU A 181 -11.34 -24.05 -15.28
CA LEU A 181 -11.63 -24.26 -16.72
C LEU A 181 -11.33 -23.03 -17.58
N ASP A 182 -11.48 -21.82 -17.01
CA ASP A 182 -11.36 -20.58 -17.80
C ASP A 182 -10.01 -19.90 -17.66
N VAL A 183 -9.21 -20.31 -16.68
CA VAL A 183 -7.90 -19.68 -16.41
C VAL A 183 -6.87 -20.14 -17.41
N LYS A 184 -6.24 -19.18 -18.09
CA LYS A 184 -5.06 -19.40 -18.93
C LYS A 184 -3.80 -19.14 -18.13
N ILE A 185 -2.84 -20.03 -18.21
CA ILE A 185 -1.54 -19.90 -17.56
C ILE A 185 -0.44 -20.49 -18.45
N ILE A 186 0.75 -19.86 -18.43
CA ILE A 186 1.95 -20.38 -19.10
C ILE A 186 3.07 -20.56 -18.09
N SER A 187 4.14 -21.25 -18.49
CA SER A 187 5.33 -21.38 -17.65
C SER A 187 6.09 -20.04 -17.54
N LYS A 188 6.92 -19.91 -16.52
CA LYS A 188 7.78 -18.73 -16.35
C LYS A 188 8.77 -18.59 -17.51
N GLU A 189 9.30 -19.72 -17.99
CA GLU A 189 10.22 -19.80 -19.10
C GLU A 189 9.58 -19.30 -20.40
N GLU A 190 8.34 -19.72 -20.68
CA GLU A 190 7.55 -19.22 -21.82
C GLU A 190 7.25 -17.72 -21.69
N ALA A 191 6.85 -17.26 -20.50
CA ALA A 191 6.55 -15.85 -20.25
C ALA A 191 7.77 -14.95 -20.50
N ILE A 192 8.97 -15.39 -20.12
CA ILE A 192 10.23 -14.68 -20.37
C ILE A 192 10.61 -14.76 -21.85
N SER A 193 10.59 -15.96 -22.45
CA SER A 193 11.03 -16.16 -23.83
C SER A 193 10.12 -15.48 -24.86
N SER A 194 8.83 -15.32 -24.55
CA SER A 194 7.90 -14.53 -25.36
C SER A 194 8.12 -13.01 -25.26
N GLY A 195 8.96 -12.53 -24.33
CA GLY A 195 9.16 -11.10 -24.07
C GLY A 195 7.99 -10.41 -23.36
N LEU A 196 6.97 -11.16 -22.91
CA LEU A 196 5.83 -10.62 -22.18
C LEU A 196 6.15 -10.33 -20.71
N LEU A 197 6.95 -11.20 -20.07
CA LEU A 197 7.36 -10.99 -18.66
C LEU A 197 8.69 -10.23 -18.60
N ASN A 198 8.65 -9.06 -17.99
CA ASN A 198 9.80 -8.18 -17.73
C ASN A 198 10.02 -8.10 -16.23
N ILE A 199 11.15 -8.59 -15.75
CA ILE A 199 11.50 -8.49 -14.32
C ILE A 199 12.27 -7.19 -14.12
N LEU A 200 11.75 -6.30 -13.25
CA LEU A 200 12.34 -5.02 -12.89
C LEU A 200 13.09 -5.14 -11.57
N ASN A 201 14.35 -4.69 -11.54
CA ASN A 201 15.15 -4.67 -10.32
C ASN A 201 14.93 -3.34 -9.58
N ASP A 202 16.02 -2.58 -9.38
CA ASP A 202 16.01 -1.36 -8.55
C ASP A 202 15.85 -0.08 -9.41
N GLU A 203 15.49 -0.20 -10.69
CA GLU A 203 15.50 0.93 -11.64
C GLU A 203 14.50 2.03 -11.28
N LEU A 204 13.42 1.68 -10.59
CA LEU A 204 12.39 2.62 -10.17
C LEU A 204 12.63 3.21 -8.77
N ASP A 205 13.37 2.51 -7.90
CA ASP A 205 13.55 2.87 -6.49
C ASP A 205 14.12 4.29 -6.32
N GLU A 206 15.25 4.57 -6.98
CA GLU A 206 15.91 5.88 -6.89
C GLU A 206 15.05 7.00 -7.45
N LYS A 207 14.34 6.71 -8.53
CA LYS A 207 13.43 7.68 -9.14
C LYS A 207 12.26 7.99 -8.22
N TYR A 208 11.61 6.96 -7.67
CA TYR A 208 10.55 7.11 -6.68
C TYR A 208 11.04 7.94 -5.48
N LEU A 209 12.16 7.58 -4.87
CA LEU A 209 12.72 8.31 -3.73
C LEU A 209 13.07 9.75 -4.06
N SER A 210 13.48 10.05 -5.30
CA SER A 210 13.72 11.43 -5.73
C SER A 210 12.44 12.27 -5.73
N TYR A 211 11.30 11.69 -6.16
CA TYR A 211 10.00 12.36 -6.07
C TYR A 211 9.56 12.58 -4.63
N VAL A 212 9.69 11.55 -3.77
CA VAL A 212 9.40 11.69 -2.33
C VAL A 212 10.25 12.80 -1.71
N LYS A 213 11.55 12.83 -1.99
CA LYS A 213 12.47 13.86 -1.49
C LYS A 213 12.08 15.27 -1.92
N ASN A 214 11.58 15.44 -3.14
CA ASN A 214 11.13 16.74 -3.65
C ASN A 214 9.90 17.28 -2.91
N GLU A 215 9.16 16.43 -2.19
CA GLU A 215 8.03 16.83 -1.36
C GLU A 215 8.42 17.35 0.03
N SER A 216 9.73 17.34 0.38
CA SER A 216 10.25 18.01 1.58
C SER A 216 9.85 19.49 1.59
N VAL A 217 9.45 20.02 2.74
CA VAL A 217 8.92 21.39 2.89
C VAL A 217 10.04 22.40 3.06
N LEU A 218 10.97 22.12 3.94
CA LEU A 218 12.09 23.03 4.29
C LEU A 218 13.46 22.49 3.88
N ASN A 219 13.55 21.23 3.52
CA ASN A 219 14.81 20.54 3.23
C ASN A 219 15.83 20.71 4.38
N ILE A 220 15.33 20.56 5.62
CA ILE A 220 16.17 20.66 6.82
C ILE A 220 16.91 19.36 7.04
N SER A 221 18.21 19.48 7.28
CA SER A 221 19.06 18.36 7.68
C SER A 221 19.82 18.75 8.95
N LYS A 222 19.70 17.96 10.00
CA LYS A 222 20.48 18.08 11.24
C LYS A 222 20.97 16.70 11.63
N LYS A 223 22.27 16.45 11.50
CA LYS A 223 22.92 15.16 11.85
C LYS A 223 22.77 14.76 13.31
N ASP A 224 22.55 15.71 14.20
CA ASP A 224 22.32 15.51 15.62
C ASP A 224 20.85 15.19 15.95
N PHE A 225 19.92 15.34 14.99
CA PHE A 225 18.55 14.90 15.18
C PHE A 225 18.45 13.39 15.04
N LYS A 226 18.14 12.73 16.16
CA LYS A 226 18.00 11.27 16.28
C LYS A 226 16.52 10.88 16.26
N LEU A 227 16.19 9.85 15.51
CA LEU A 227 14.87 9.20 15.54
C LEU A 227 15.02 7.69 15.50
N VAL A 228 14.02 6.99 16.01
CA VAL A 228 13.88 5.56 15.81
C VAL A 228 12.78 5.31 14.78
N TYR A 229 13.09 4.50 13.80
CA TYR A 229 12.15 4.07 12.76
C TYR A 229 11.95 2.56 12.80
N SER A 230 10.73 2.08 12.70
CA SER A 230 10.41 0.66 12.54
C SER A 230 9.59 0.41 11.27
N PRO A 231 10.06 -0.48 10.37
CA PRO A 231 9.26 -0.97 9.25
C PRO A 231 8.22 -2.03 9.66
N LEU A 232 8.14 -2.42 10.92
CA LEU A 232 7.33 -3.54 11.42
C LEU A 232 7.46 -4.79 10.54
N HIS A 233 8.70 -5.18 10.22
CA HIS A 233 9.05 -6.29 9.32
C HIS A 233 8.60 -6.11 7.86
N GLY A 234 8.18 -4.91 7.47
CA GLY A 234 7.59 -4.62 6.17
C GLY A 234 8.56 -4.06 5.12
N THR A 235 7.96 -3.52 4.06
CA THR A 235 8.65 -3.01 2.87
C THR A 235 9.34 -1.67 3.07
N GLY A 236 8.93 -0.90 4.09
CA GLY A 236 9.44 0.45 4.37
C GLY A 236 10.91 0.51 4.84
N GLY A 237 11.49 -0.61 5.29
CA GLY A 237 12.83 -0.62 5.93
C GLY A 237 13.93 -0.03 5.08
N ARG A 238 14.10 -0.52 3.85
CA ARG A 238 15.13 -0.06 2.91
C ARG A 238 14.87 1.38 2.44
N PRO A 239 13.69 1.72 1.88
CA PRO A 239 13.47 3.05 1.31
C PRO A 239 13.48 4.17 2.34
N VAL A 240 12.84 4.01 3.51
CA VAL A 240 12.83 5.07 4.55
C VAL A 240 14.21 5.28 5.13
N LYS A 241 14.94 4.20 5.47
CA LYS A 241 16.30 4.30 6.01
C LYS A 241 17.24 5.01 5.02
N LYS A 242 17.17 4.63 3.72
CA LYS A 242 17.96 5.29 2.67
C LYS A 242 17.59 6.77 2.56
N LEU A 243 16.31 7.09 2.41
CA LEU A 243 15.82 8.46 2.22
C LEU A 243 16.23 9.38 3.37
N LEU A 244 16.00 8.96 4.62
CA LEU A 244 16.32 9.78 5.79
C LEU A 244 17.82 9.94 6.01
N ASN A 245 18.63 8.90 5.73
CA ASN A 245 20.09 9.02 5.76
C ASN A 245 20.62 9.96 4.67
N ASP A 246 20.07 9.87 3.44
CA ASP A 246 20.43 10.76 2.33
C ASP A 246 20.05 12.23 2.62
N LEU A 247 19.02 12.45 3.45
CA LEU A 247 18.64 13.76 3.97
C LEU A 247 19.49 14.20 5.17
N GLY A 248 20.35 13.33 5.71
CA GLY A 248 21.31 13.64 6.78
C GLY A 248 20.76 13.47 8.21
N TYR A 249 19.69 12.73 8.40
CA TYR A 249 19.18 12.40 9.73
C TYR A 249 19.87 11.17 10.32
N SER A 250 19.94 11.07 11.66
CA SER A 250 20.45 9.89 12.38
C SER A 250 19.32 8.92 12.69
N VAL A 251 19.16 7.89 11.86
CA VAL A 251 18.07 6.91 11.93
C VAL A 251 18.53 5.64 12.62
N PHE A 252 17.85 5.24 13.68
CA PHE A 252 18.06 3.99 14.38
C PHE A 252 16.87 3.06 14.12
N VAL A 253 17.13 1.77 13.94
CA VAL A 253 16.09 0.76 13.67
C VAL A 253 16.21 -0.38 14.67
N PRO A 254 15.12 -0.82 15.34
CA PRO A 254 15.16 -2.00 16.19
C PRO A 254 15.57 -3.22 15.38
N LYS A 255 16.70 -3.86 15.71
CA LYS A 255 17.27 -4.99 14.95
C LYS A 255 16.28 -6.13 14.71
N ALA A 256 15.41 -6.40 15.70
CA ALA A 256 14.41 -7.46 15.59
C ALA A 256 13.28 -7.15 14.58
N GLN A 257 13.14 -5.89 14.14
CA GLN A 257 12.09 -5.45 13.21
C GLN A 257 12.66 -4.92 11.89
N GLU A 258 13.99 -4.89 11.73
CA GLU A 258 14.66 -4.21 10.59
C GLU A 258 14.40 -4.92 9.25
N PHE A 259 14.38 -6.24 9.26
CA PHE A 259 14.28 -7.04 8.05
C PHE A 259 12.86 -7.55 7.80
N PRO A 260 12.47 -7.68 6.51
CA PRO A 260 11.17 -8.23 6.16
C PRO A 260 10.96 -9.65 6.67
N ASP A 261 9.81 -9.89 7.33
CA ASP A 261 9.40 -11.21 7.80
C ASP A 261 7.87 -11.33 7.83
N GLY A 262 7.32 -12.19 6.97
CA GLY A 262 5.87 -12.42 6.85
C GLY A 262 5.22 -13.07 8.08
N ASN A 263 6.01 -13.52 9.06
CA ASN A 263 5.48 -14.07 10.31
C ASN A 263 5.32 -13.01 11.42
N PHE A 264 5.82 -11.78 11.21
CA PHE A 264 5.74 -10.66 12.16
C PHE A 264 6.10 -11.06 13.60
N PRO A 265 7.29 -11.63 13.88
CA PRO A 265 7.60 -12.31 15.14
C PRO A 265 7.58 -11.40 16.38
N THR A 266 7.63 -10.08 16.22
CA THR A 266 7.65 -9.12 17.33
C THR A 266 6.31 -8.41 17.56
N CYS A 267 5.32 -8.63 16.71
CA CYS A 267 4.00 -8.00 16.84
C CYS A 267 2.93 -8.95 16.28
N SER A 268 1.90 -9.21 17.06
CA SER A 268 0.74 -10.01 16.63
C SER A 268 -0.07 -9.29 15.54
N TYR A 269 0.04 -7.98 15.49
CA TYR A 269 -0.65 -7.10 14.56
C TYR A 269 0.31 -5.99 14.13
N ALA A 270 0.80 -6.03 12.89
CA ALA A 270 1.77 -5.06 12.38
C ALA A 270 1.08 -3.77 11.92
N ASN A 271 0.34 -3.13 12.85
CA ASN A 271 -0.42 -1.90 12.60
C ASN A 271 0.12 -0.74 13.45
N PRO A 272 0.65 0.33 12.87
CA PRO A 272 1.14 1.49 13.61
C PRO A 272 0.06 2.28 14.38
N GLU A 273 -1.20 1.91 14.31
CA GLU A 273 -2.26 2.42 15.20
C GLU A 273 -2.23 1.75 16.59
N GLU A 274 -1.56 0.60 16.70
CA GLU A 274 -1.41 -0.16 17.95
C GLU A 274 -0.16 0.32 18.71
N LYS A 275 -0.35 0.84 19.93
CA LYS A 275 0.76 1.41 20.73
C LYS A 275 1.86 0.40 21.03
N ASN A 276 1.51 -0.88 21.26
CA ASN A 276 2.44 -1.94 21.64
C ASN A 276 3.45 -2.29 20.53
N VAL A 277 3.19 -1.96 19.27
CA VAL A 277 4.19 -2.19 18.20
C VAL A 277 5.41 -1.28 18.33
N PHE A 278 5.29 -0.19 19.10
CA PHE A 278 6.38 0.74 19.38
C PHE A 278 7.29 0.34 20.54
N ASP A 279 6.98 -0.71 21.32
CA ASP A 279 7.74 -1.06 22.54
C ASP A 279 9.25 -1.23 22.29
N LEU A 280 9.64 -1.91 21.21
CA LEU A 280 11.04 -2.05 20.82
C LEU A 280 11.66 -0.73 20.34
N SER A 281 10.87 0.11 19.67
CA SER A 281 11.31 1.42 19.22
C SER A 281 11.51 2.37 20.40
N ILE A 282 10.62 2.36 21.37
CA ILE A 282 10.72 3.15 22.61
C ILE A 282 11.98 2.78 23.40
N LYS A 283 12.20 1.48 23.60
CA LYS A 283 13.39 1.00 24.29
C LYS A 283 14.68 1.47 23.60
N LEU A 284 14.79 1.30 22.30
CA LEU A 284 15.93 1.77 21.54
C LEU A 284 16.06 3.30 21.59
N ALA A 285 14.94 4.03 21.53
CA ALA A 285 14.95 5.50 21.58
C ALA A 285 15.48 6.00 22.92
N ASP A 286 15.12 5.37 24.03
CA ASP A 286 15.65 5.70 25.34
C ASP A 286 17.16 5.42 25.44
N GLU A 287 17.65 4.32 24.84
CA GLU A 287 19.07 3.97 24.80
C GLU A 287 19.90 4.98 23.98
N VAL A 288 19.39 5.44 22.82
CA VAL A 288 20.13 6.34 21.93
C VAL A 288 19.86 7.83 22.19
N GLY A 289 18.92 8.15 23.07
CA GLY A 289 18.49 9.53 23.37
C GLY A 289 17.67 10.15 22.24
N ALA A 290 16.85 9.37 21.53
CA ALA A 290 15.87 9.88 20.57
C ALA A 290 14.55 10.24 21.28
N GLU A 291 13.81 11.17 20.72
CA GLU A 291 12.52 11.63 21.27
C GLU A 291 11.34 11.38 20.32
N VAL A 292 11.61 10.72 19.20
CA VAL A 292 10.64 10.42 18.15
C VAL A 292 10.79 8.97 17.71
N CYS A 293 9.67 8.24 17.69
CA CYS A 293 9.55 6.92 17.09
C CYS A 293 8.52 6.99 15.96
N ILE A 294 8.86 6.46 14.78
CA ILE A 294 8.00 6.39 13.60
C ILE A 294 7.92 4.93 13.17
N ALA A 295 6.75 4.48 12.74
CA ALA A 295 6.57 3.14 12.18
C ALA A 295 5.67 3.15 10.95
N ASN A 296 5.97 2.24 10.00
CA ASN A 296 5.09 1.92 8.87
C ASN A 296 4.48 0.53 9.04
N ASP A 297 3.31 0.33 8.43
CA ASP A 297 2.72 -1.01 8.25
C ASP A 297 3.45 -1.81 7.16
N PRO A 298 3.17 -3.12 7.00
CA PRO A 298 3.96 -3.99 6.13
C PRO A 298 4.09 -3.58 4.67
N ASP A 299 3.07 -2.97 4.07
CA ASP A 299 3.11 -2.46 2.70
C ASP A 299 3.44 -0.96 2.63
N ALA A 300 3.81 -0.37 3.77
CA ALA A 300 4.32 0.98 3.94
C ALA A 300 3.45 2.08 3.31
N ASP A 301 2.14 1.93 3.38
CA ASP A 301 1.19 2.95 2.96
C ASP A 301 0.68 3.79 4.15
N ARG A 302 0.92 3.36 5.41
CA ARG A 302 0.53 4.04 6.65
C ARG A 302 1.74 4.43 7.49
N THR A 303 1.60 5.50 8.30
CA THR A 303 2.66 5.98 9.18
C THR A 303 2.12 6.39 10.53
N GLY A 304 2.52 5.69 11.59
CA GLY A 304 2.25 6.04 12.96
C GLY A 304 3.45 6.67 13.66
N MET A 305 3.20 7.36 14.77
CA MET A 305 4.21 8.13 15.49
C MET A 305 3.99 8.13 16.99
N MET A 306 5.10 8.05 17.74
CA MET A 306 5.14 8.41 19.17
C MET A 306 6.20 9.49 19.41
N VAL A 307 5.91 10.38 20.34
CA VAL A 307 6.81 11.47 20.75
C VAL A 307 7.04 11.45 22.24
N LYS A 308 8.28 11.75 22.67
CA LYS A 308 8.63 11.87 24.09
C LYS A 308 8.41 13.29 24.58
N TYR A 309 7.63 13.44 25.65
CA TYR A 309 7.36 14.72 26.28
C TYR A 309 7.38 14.60 27.80
N LYS A 310 8.19 15.40 28.48
CA LYS A 310 8.39 15.37 29.95
C LYS A 310 8.69 13.96 30.51
N GLY A 311 9.45 13.16 29.76
CA GLY A 311 9.84 11.80 30.15
C GLY A 311 8.87 10.69 29.74
N GLU A 312 7.66 11.03 29.28
CA GLU A 312 6.64 10.07 28.86
C GLU A 312 6.51 9.96 27.35
N TRP A 313 6.21 8.75 26.85
CA TRP A 313 5.93 8.50 25.44
C TRP A 313 4.44 8.67 25.14
N ILE A 314 4.12 9.57 24.21
CA ILE A 314 2.76 9.92 23.82
C ILE A 314 2.53 9.46 22.38
N TYR A 315 1.50 8.63 22.18
CA TYR A 315 1.02 8.25 20.86
C TYR A 315 0.18 9.37 20.25
N LEU A 316 0.49 9.74 19.00
CA LEU A 316 -0.32 10.65 18.21
C LEU A 316 -1.20 9.84 17.26
N ASN A 317 -2.51 10.04 17.33
CA ASN A 317 -3.45 9.36 16.42
C ASN A 317 -3.43 10.01 15.02
N GLY A 318 -4.06 9.34 14.05
CA GLY A 318 -4.01 9.76 12.65
C GLY A 318 -4.57 11.17 12.40
N ASN A 319 -5.61 11.57 13.13
CA ASN A 319 -6.13 12.93 13.03
C ASN A 319 -5.14 13.97 13.55
N GLN A 320 -4.51 13.71 14.70
CA GLN A 320 -3.50 14.60 15.27
C GLN A 320 -2.29 14.75 14.35
N ILE A 321 -1.78 13.63 13.83
CA ILE A 321 -0.67 13.64 12.88
C ILE A 321 -1.03 14.43 11.60
N GLY A 322 -2.21 14.17 11.03
CA GLY A 322 -2.65 14.84 9.81
C GLY A 322 -2.80 16.35 9.96
N ILE A 323 -3.35 16.81 11.09
CA ILE A 323 -3.46 18.24 11.41
C ILE A 323 -2.07 18.87 11.56
N LEU A 324 -1.17 18.22 12.31
CA LEU A 324 0.19 18.70 12.51
C LEU A 324 0.97 18.80 11.19
N LEU A 325 0.83 17.81 10.31
CA LEU A 325 1.45 17.84 8.98
C LEU A 325 0.88 18.96 8.13
N LEU A 326 -0.44 19.13 8.10
CA LEU A 326 -1.08 20.21 7.34
C LEU A 326 -0.65 21.59 7.84
N ASP A 327 -0.67 21.82 9.15
CA ASP A 327 -0.21 23.07 9.77
C ASP A 327 1.26 23.36 9.44
N TYR A 328 2.11 22.33 9.57
CA TYR A 328 3.52 22.42 9.23
C TYR A 328 3.75 22.79 7.75
N ILE A 329 3.02 22.14 6.83
CA ILE A 329 3.08 22.41 5.39
C ILE A 329 2.65 23.86 5.11
N LEU A 330 1.54 24.31 5.68
CA LEU A 330 0.98 25.65 5.44
C LEU A 330 1.89 26.76 5.96
N LYS A 331 2.47 26.59 7.15
CA LYS A 331 3.34 27.58 7.77
C LYS A 331 4.72 27.70 7.11
N ASN A 332 5.20 26.63 6.52
CA ASN A 332 6.61 26.55 6.12
C ASN A 332 6.81 26.43 4.59
N SER A 333 5.77 26.15 3.81
CA SER A 333 5.89 26.15 2.34
C SER A 333 6.00 27.56 1.79
N LYS A 334 7.01 27.82 0.96
CA LYS A 334 7.27 29.15 0.38
C LYS A 334 6.23 29.58 -0.66
N ASN A 335 5.69 28.62 -1.40
CA ASN A 335 4.79 28.87 -2.53
C ASN A 335 3.65 27.87 -2.53
N ILE A 336 2.50 28.25 -1.93
CA ILE A 336 1.27 27.48 -2.03
C ILE A 336 0.41 28.12 -3.11
N PRO A 337 0.04 27.39 -4.17
CA PRO A 337 -0.85 27.92 -5.21
C PRO A 337 -2.17 28.41 -4.61
N LYS A 338 -2.68 29.55 -5.10
CA LYS A 338 -3.93 30.15 -4.56
C LYS A 338 -5.17 29.26 -4.72
N ASN A 339 -5.13 28.35 -5.69
CA ASN A 339 -6.20 27.38 -5.95
C ASN A 339 -5.94 26.02 -5.27
N SER A 340 -5.07 25.96 -4.28
CA SER A 340 -4.76 24.72 -3.57
C SER A 340 -5.99 24.16 -2.86
N ALA A 341 -6.07 22.84 -2.85
CA ALA A 341 -7.12 22.09 -2.16
C ALA A 341 -6.53 20.95 -1.34
N ILE A 342 -7.21 20.65 -0.25
CA ILE A 342 -6.96 19.45 0.56
C ILE A 342 -8.11 18.45 0.37
N ALA A 343 -7.82 17.18 0.54
CA ALA A 343 -8.81 16.12 0.45
C ALA A 343 -8.74 15.20 1.69
N SER A 344 -9.89 14.84 2.24
CA SER A 344 -9.97 13.97 3.41
C SER A 344 -11.31 13.26 3.48
N THR A 345 -11.39 12.21 4.30
CA THR A 345 -12.62 11.43 4.47
C THR A 345 -13.66 12.18 5.31
N ILE A 346 -14.93 11.81 5.15
CA ILE A 346 -16.05 12.36 5.94
C ILE A 346 -15.96 11.99 7.43
N VAL A 347 -15.16 10.98 7.80
CA VAL A 347 -14.97 10.54 9.19
C VAL A 347 -13.69 11.10 9.83
N SER A 348 -12.85 11.78 9.05
CA SER A 348 -11.69 12.50 9.58
C SER A 348 -12.11 13.79 10.29
N THR A 349 -11.25 14.25 11.17
CA THR A 349 -11.54 15.40 12.05
C THR A 349 -12.09 16.64 11.31
N PRO A 350 -13.12 17.31 11.85
CA PRO A 350 -13.63 18.57 11.30
C PRO A 350 -12.67 19.75 11.46
N MET A 351 -11.61 19.62 12.27
CA MET A 351 -10.60 20.68 12.41
C MET A 351 -9.92 21.04 11.08
N LEU A 352 -9.91 20.12 10.13
CA LEU A 352 -9.41 20.38 8.77
C LEU A 352 -10.23 21.45 8.04
N ASP A 353 -11.55 21.55 8.31
CA ASP A 353 -12.41 22.56 7.68
C ASP A 353 -12.05 23.95 8.18
N PHE A 354 -11.81 24.11 9.50
CA PHE A 354 -11.37 25.37 10.09
C PHE A 354 -9.99 25.80 9.59
N ILE A 355 -9.03 24.86 9.52
CA ILE A 355 -7.69 25.15 8.98
C ILE A 355 -7.78 25.55 7.50
N ALA A 356 -8.64 24.87 6.72
CA ALA A 356 -8.85 25.21 5.32
C ALA A 356 -9.45 26.61 5.16
N GLU A 357 -10.46 26.96 5.95
CA GLU A 357 -11.09 28.28 5.95
C GLU A 357 -10.09 29.39 6.30
N ASP A 358 -9.34 29.24 7.38
CA ASP A 358 -8.33 30.22 7.84
C ASP A 358 -7.22 30.45 6.80
N ASN A 359 -6.94 29.46 5.96
CA ASN A 359 -5.88 29.54 4.93
C ASN A 359 -6.41 29.72 3.52
N ASN A 360 -7.71 29.99 3.33
CA ASN A 360 -8.36 30.14 2.03
C ASN A 360 -8.16 28.92 1.10
N LEU A 361 -8.15 27.71 1.68
CA LEU A 361 -8.06 26.46 0.92
C LEU A 361 -9.45 25.87 0.71
N LYS A 362 -9.62 25.16 -0.40
CA LYS A 362 -10.79 24.30 -0.59
C LYS A 362 -10.56 22.95 0.02
N ILE A 363 -11.54 22.43 0.78
CA ILE A 363 -11.52 21.05 1.28
C ILE A 363 -12.53 20.21 0.50
N PHE A 364 -12.10 19.00 0.11
CA PHE A 364 -12.94 17.99 -0.53
C PHE A 364 -13.11 16.81 0.44
N ARG A 365 -14.34 16.61 0.92
CA ARG A 365 -14.70 15.46 1.75
C ARG A 365 -15.12 14.29 0.87
N THR A 366 -14.51 13.13 1.09
CA THR A 366 -14.77 11.89 0.34
C THR A 366 -15.33 10.81 1.26
N LEU A 367 -15.82 9.73 0.66
CA LEU A 367 -16.07 8.49 1.40
C LEU A 367 -14.76 7.94 1.97
N THR A 368 -14.86 7.04 2.96
CA THR A 368 -13.72 6.34 3.56
C THR A 368 -13.00 5.49 2.50
N GLY A 369 -11.69 5.59 2.46
CA GLY A 369 -10.80 4.91 1.53
C GLY A 369 -10.01 5.89 0.65
N PHE A 370 -8.68 5.81 0.74
CA PHE A 370 -7.77 6.74 0.06
C PHE A 370 -7.95 6.74 -1.47
N LYS A 371 -8.52 5.68 -2.04
CA LYS A 371 -8.88 5.61 -3.47
C LYS A 371 -9.77 6.79 -3.93
N TYR A 372 -10.65 7.28 -3.06
CA TYR A 372 -11.49 8.44 -3.36
C TYR A 372 -10.71 9.76 -3.26
N ILE A 373 -9.68 9.83 -2.42
CA ILE A 373 -8.73 10.94 -2.42
C ILE A 373 -7.89 10.89 -3.70
N GLY A 374 -7.39 9.72 -4.09
CA GLY A 374 -6.70 9.49 -5.35
C GLY A 374 -7.54 9.88 -6.57
N GLU A 375 -8.84 9.57 -6.54
CA GLU A 375 -9.81 9.99 -7.57
C GLU A 375 -9.92 11.53 -7.65
N LYS A 376 -9.96 12.23 -6.51
CA LYS A 376 -9.97 13.71 -6.50
C LYS A 376 -8.69 14.29 -7.10
N ILE A 377 -7.54 13.70 -6.82
CA ILE A 377 -6.28 14.12 -7.44
C ILE A 377 -6.35 13.97 -8.96
N ARG A 378 -6.89 12.86 -9.47
CA ARG A 378 -7.12 12.64 -10.89
C ARG A 378 -8.08 13.70 -11.48
N GLU A 379 -9.21 13.96 -10.81
CA GLU A 379 -10.19 14.95 -11.23
C GLU A 379 -9.61 16.38 -11.32
N PHE A 380 -8.66 16.72 -10.44
CA PHE A 380 -7.94 18.01 -10.50
C PHE A 380 -7.02 18.05 -11.73
N GLU A 381 -6.25 16.99 -11.99
CA GLU A 381 -5.37 16.92 -13.15
C GLU A 381 -6.12 16.92 -14.49
N GLU A 382 -7.31 16.31 -14.53
CA GLU A 382 -8.20 16.30 -15.70
C GLU A 382 -8.96 17.62 -15.89
N GLY A 383 -8.80 18.57 -14.97
CA GLY A 383 -9.43 19.90 -15.05
C GLY A 383 -10.92 19.93 -14.70
N LYS A 384 -11.46 18.88 -14.07
CA LYS A 384 -12.86 18.87 -13.60
C LYS A 384 -13.12 19.95 -12.55
N TYR A 385 -12.09 20.29 -11.78
CA TYR A 385 -12.08 21.40 -10.83
C TYR A 385 -10.88 22.30 -11.08
N ASN A 386 -11.05 23.60 -10.92
CA ASN A 386 -9.92 24.54 -10.99
C ASN A 386 -9.14 24.55 -9.66
N ASN A 387 -8.63 23.40 -9.26
CA ASN A 387 -7.89 23.24 -8.01
C ASN A 387 -6.62 22.42 -8.22
N SER A 388 -5.61 22.70 -7.40
CA SER A 388 -4.37 21.93 -7.30
C SER A 388 -4.33 21.18 -5.99
N PHE A 389 -4.00 19.90 -6.01
CA PHE A 389 -3.87 19.10 -4.79
C PHE A 389 -2.66 19.55 -3.96
N LEU A 390 -2.87 19.82 -2.67
CA LEU A 390 -1.82 20.17 -1.73
C LEU A 390 -1.52 19.02 -0.78
N PHE A 391 -2.56 18.49 -0.11
CA PHE A 391 -2.42 17.47 0.93
C PHE A 391 -3.69 16.64 1.05
N GLY A 392 -3.52 15.35 1.33
CA GLY A 392 -4.61 14.41 1.62
C GLY A 392 -4.32 13.57 2.84
N MET A 393 -5.38 13.25 3.61
CA MET A 393 -5.25 12.40 4.77
C MET A 393 -6.49 11.56 5.06
N GLU A 394 -6.24 10.41 5.68
CA GLU A 394 -7.24 9.59 6.37
C GLU A 394 -6.89 9.51 7.86
N GLU A 395 -7.91 9.42 8.71
CA GLU A 395 -7.75 9.25 10.16
C GLU A 395 -7.01 7.96 10.54
N SER A 396 -7.01 6.99 9.64
CA SER A 396 -6.29 5.71 9.75
C SER A 396 -4.80 5.83 9.38
N ILE A 397 -4.14 6.92 9.80
CA ILE A 397 -2.70 7.21 9.63
C ILE A 397 -2.18 7.14 8.18
N GLY A 398 -3.00 7.52 7.22
CA GLY A 398 -2.65 7.59 5.79
C GLY A 398 -2.53 9.04 5.32
N TYR A 399 -1.40 9.39 4.69
CA TYR A 399 -1.09 10.77 4.27
C TYR A 399 -0.49 10.80 2.88
N LEU A 400 -0.75 11.89 2.15
CA LEU A 400 -0.10 12.19 0.89
C LEU A 400 0.08 13.70 0.70
N LYS A 401 1.25 14.11 0.23
CA LYS A 401 1.55 15.44 -0.31
C LYS A 401 2.11 15.26 -1.73
N GLY A 402 1.72 16.13 -2.65
CA GLY A 402 2.10 15.98 -4.05
C GLY A 402 1.24 14.99 -4.84
N THR A 403 1.55 14.83 -6.12
CA THR A 403 0.70 14.09 -7.07
C THR A 403 1.44 12.99 -7.84
N TYR A 404 2.63 12.59 -7.38
CA TYR A 404 3.45 11.56 -8.03
C TYR A 404 2.88 10.15 -7.87
N VAL A 405 2.06 9.91 -6.84
CA VAL A 405 1.29 8.68 -6.58
C VAL A 405 -0.20 9.01 -6.39
N ARG A 406 -1.05 7.97 -6.29
CA ARG A 406 -2.52 8.10 -6.10
C ARG A 406 -3.01 7.30 -4.90
N ASP A 407 -2.10 6.89 -4.05
CA ASP A 407 -2.41 6.27 -2.77
C ASP A 407 -1.61 7.00 -1.67
N LYS A 408 -1.96 6.74 -0.42
CA LYS A 408 -1.21 7.23 0.73
C LYS A 408 0.21 6.68 0.70
N ASP A 409 1.15 7.48 1.14
CA ASP A 409 2.57 7.15 1.08
C ASP A 409 3.21 7.23 2.46
N GLY A 410 3.49 6.05 3.04
CA GLY A 410 4.11 5.95 4.36
C GLY A 410 5.59 6.33 4.35
N ILE A 411 6.29 6.22 3.22
CA ILE A 411 7.68 6.67 3.08
C ILE A 411 7.74 8.20 3.12
N LEU A 412 6.83 8.85 2.39
CA LEU A 412 6.62 10.30 2.46
C LEU A 412 6.22 10.73 3.88
N GLY A 413 5.28 10.00 4.49
CA GLY A 413 4.83 10.25 5.85
C GLY A 413 6.00 10.25 6.84
N ALA A 414 6.86 9.23 6.78
CA ALA A 414 8.04 9.14 7.63
C ALA A 414 9.02 10.30 7.41
N MET A 415 9.22 10.73 6.17
CA MET A 415 10.07 11.89 5.84
C MET A 415 9.49 13.18 6.41
N LEU A 416 8.23 13.48 6.14
CA LEU A 416 7.60 14.73 6.59
C LEU A 416 7.51 14.80 8.12
N LEU A 417 7.19 13.69 8.80
CA LEU A 417 7.16 13.62 10.26
C LEU A 417 8.55 13.83 10.87
N THR A 418 9.60 13.30 10.24
CA THR A 418 10.98 13.52 10.67
C THR A 418 11.37 14.98 10.51
N GLU A 419 11.10 15.58 9.34
CA GLU A 419 11.40 16.98 9.05
C GLU A 419 10.67 17.93 9.99
N MET A 420 9.36 17.73 10.18
CA MET A 420 8.53 18.50 11.09
C MET A 420 9.05 18.43 12.54
N SER A 421 9.36 17.22 13.02
CA SER A 421 9.88 17.03 14.39
C SER A 421 11.24 17.72 14.58
N CYS A 422 12.11 17.61 13.59
CA CYS A 422 13.40 18.29 13.59
C CYS A 422 13.27 19.81 13.61
N TYR A 423 12.34 20.37 12.84
CA TYR A 423 12.05 21.82 12.81
C TYR A 423 11.58 22.32 14.17
N TYR A 424 10.53 21.72 14.73
CA TYR A 424 9.96 22.16 16.00
C TYR A 424 10.94 22.01 17.17
N LYS A 425 11.70 20.91 17.22
CA LYS A 425 12.80 20.77 18.19
C LYS A 425 13.85 21.86 18.04
N GLY A 426 14.14 22.25 16.80
CA GLY A 426 15.11 23.32 16.49
C GLY A 426 14.73 24.70 17.00
N ILE A 427 13.44 24.96 17.22
CA ILE A 427 12.91 26.21 17.79
C ILE A 427 12.42 26.06 19.25
N GLY A 428 12.81 24.96 19.92
CA GLY A 428 12.52 24.71 21.35
C GLY A 428 11.11 24.22 21.64
N LEU A 429 10.38 23.73 20.65
CA LEU A 429 9.04 23.20 20.80
C LEU A 429 9.01 21.67 20.60
N SER A 430 8.14 20.97 21.31
CA SER A 430 7.72 19.61 20.96
C SER A 430 6.41 19.66 20.18
N LEU A 431 6.08 18.57 19.48
CA LEU A 431 4.81 18.45 18.75
C LEU A 431 3.59 18.55 19.67
N ILE A 432 3.74 18.26 20.96
CA ILE A 432 2.67 18.39 21.94
C ILE A 432 2.31 19.87 22.24
N HIS A 433 3.26 20.80 22.04
CA HIS A 433 2.99 22.23 22.18
C HIS A 433 2.17 22.81 21.03
N ILE A 434 2.22 22.15 19.88
CA ILE A 434 1.55 22.63 18.66
C ILE A 434 0.06 22.24 18.69
#